data_5061c8f5c3cfd9da3a9b25ac3e5aa791
#
_entry.id   5061c8f5c3cfd9da3a9b25ac3e5aa791
#
_cell.length_a   1.000
_cell.length_b   1.000
_cell.length_c   1.000
_cell.angle_alpha   90.00
_cell.angle_beta   90.00
_cell.angle_gamma   90.00
#
_symmetry.space_group_name_H-M   'P 1'
#
loop_
_entity.id
_entity.type
_entity.pdbx_description
1 polymer ?
#
loop_
_entity_poly.entity_id
_entity_poly.type
_entity_poly.pdbx_seq_one_letter_code
_entity_poly.pdbx_strand_id
1 'polypeptide(L)'
;MIRAFLVTLVTFTYVLILGPPVLIYGAISGNTDPIYNIGMLGAKMALWLAGVRLEIHGLDRIPRDRPVVFMANHQSNCDPPALLAVLPPVLVMVKKEFFRVPLIGRGMVQCGFIRVDRSNREQALEAVEKGVQALKAGKSFLVYPEGTRSPDGRLQRFKKGVFVMAIKASAPIVPISVSGSNKIMPKGKFVIRPGDVRITFHETVATEGFALEDRQIIMERVRRGILAGLEKGEWPREQ
;
A
#
# COMPACT_ATOMS: atom_id res chain seq x y z
N MET A 1 23.06 -10.15 3.93
CA MET A 1 23.40 -8.83 4.51
C MET A 1 23.98 -7.87 3.48
N ILE A 2 24.97 -8.26 2.67
CA ILE A 2 25.60 -7.38 1.64
C ILE A 2 24.56 -6.78 0.69
N ARG A 3 23.64 -7.59 0.14
CA ARG A 3 22.56 -7.10 -0.75
C ARG A 3 21.67 -6.05 -0.07
N ALA A 4 21.28 -6.27 1.19
CA ALA A 4 20.46 -5.31 1.93
C ALA A 4 21.20 -3.97 2.09
N PHE A 5 22.50 -4.02 2.41
CA PHE A 5 23.32 -2.82 2.49
C PHE A 5 23.42 -2.09 1.15
N LEU A 6 23.72 -2.80 0.05
CA LEU A 6 23.80 -2.21 -1.28
C LEU A 6 22.49 -1.59 -1.76
N VAL A 7 21.37 -2.30 -1.60
CA VAL A 7 20.04 -1.77 -1.96
C VAL A 7 19.73 -0.52 -1.14
N THR A 8 20.00 -0.54 0.16
CA THR A 8 19.77 0.61 1.04
C THR A 8 20.65 1.79 0.64
N LEU A 9 21.95 1.57 0.42
CA LEU A 9 22.90 2.61 0.03
C LEU A 9 22.49 3.27 -1.30
N VAL A 10 22.22 2.46 -2.33
CA VAL A 10 21.84 2.98 -3.66
C VAL A 10 20.51 3.73 -3.59
N THR A 11 19.51 3.18 -2.88
CA THR A 11 18.21 3.83 -2.72
C THR A 11 18.33 5.14 -1.93
N PHE A 12 19.16 5.17 -0.88
CA PHE A 12 19.43 6.38 -0.10
C PHE A 12 20.10 7.46 -0.97
N THR A 13 21.15 7.09 -1.72
CA THR A 13 21.85 7.99 -2.64
C THR A 13 20.90 8.54 -3.72
N TYR A 14 20.06 7.68 -4.29
CA TYR A 14 19.02 8.06 -5.24
C TYR A 14 18.09 9.14 -4.67
N VAL A 15 17.56 8.91 -3.47
CA VAL A 15 16.66 9.86 -2.79
C VAL A 15 17.39 11.16 -2.46
N LEU A 16 18.67 11.09 -2.07
CA LEU A 16 19.46 12.26 -1.72
C LEU A 16 19.77 13.15 -2.93
N ILE A 17 20.00 12.55 -4.10
CA ILE A 17 20.32 13.28 -5.34
C ILE A 17 19.05 13.82 -6.01
N LEU A 18 18.04 12.97 -6.22
CA LEU A 18 16.85 13.34 -6.99
C LEU A 18 15.72 13.94 -6.13
N GLY A 19 15.71 13.66 -4.83
CA GLY A 19 14.69 14.17 -3.92
C GLY A 19 14.65 15.70 -3.83
N PRO A 20 15.75 16.40 -3.51
CA PRO A 20 15.72 17.85 -3.35
C PRO A 20 15.22 18.60 -4.59
N PRO A 21 15.75 18.40 -5.82
CA PRO A 21 15.30 19.15 -6.97
C PRO A 21 13.81 18.91 -7.30
N VAL A 22 13.32 17.67 -7.18
CA VAL A 22 11.92 17.38 -7.49
C VAL A 22 10.96 17.92 -6.43
N LEU A 23 11.36 17.94 -5.15
CA LEU A 23 10.56 18.53 -4.07
C LEU A 23 10.49 20.05 -4.21
N ILE A 24 11.59 20.71 -4.61
CA ILE A 24 11.62 22.15 -4.88
C ILE A 24 10.72 22.44 -6.07
N TYR A 25 10.83 21.68 -7.15
CA TYR A 25 9.94 21.83 -8.31
C TYR A 25 8.47 21.71 -7.92
N GLY A 26 8.10 20.67 -7.18
CA GLY A 26 6.71 20.46 -6.73
C GLY A 26 6.20 21.60 -5.83
N ALA A 27 7.06 22.13 -4.95
CA ALA A 27 6.71 23.27 -4.07
C ALA A 27 6.47 24.58 -4.84
N ILE A 28 7.22 24.81 -5.93
CA ILE A 28 7.11 26.04 -6.74
C ILE A 28 5.96 25.91 -7.76
N SER A 29 5.86 24.78 -8.46
CA SER A 29 4.91 24.59 -9.56
C SER A 29 3.52 24.13 -9.11
N GLY A 30 3.38 23.58 -7.89
CA GLY A 30 2.17 22.89 -7.44
C GLY A 30 1.95 21.52 -8.10
N ASN A 31 2.78 21.15 -9.11
CA ASN A 31 2.68 19.84 -9.78
C ASN A 31 3.48 18.79 -9.03
N THR A 32 2.78 17.80 -8.47
CA THR A 32 3.38 16.72 -7.67
C THR A 32 3.63 15.43 -8.46
N ASP A 33 3.22 15.36 -9.73
CA ASP A 33 3.42 14.18 -10.56
C ASP A 33 4.90 13.78 -10.72
N PRO A 34 5.86 14.71 -10.89
CA PRO A 34 7.27 14.34 -10.93
C PRO A 34 7.77 13.71 -9.62
N ILE A 35 7.27 14.16 -8.47
CA ILE A 35 7.62 13.57 -7.16
C ILE A 35 7.15 12.13 -7.11
N TYR A 36 5.88 11.90 -7.48
CA TYR A 36 5.31 10.56 -7.53
C TYR A 36 6.08 9.65 -8.49
N ASN A 37 6.33 10.11 -9.71
CA ASN A 37 7.00 9.32 -10.76
C ASN A 37 8.45 8.96 -10.38
N ILE A 38 9.22 9.90 -9.82
CA ILE A 38 10.57 9.63 -9.33
C ILE A 38 10.51 8.67 -8.14
N GLY A 39 9.54 8.81 -7.23
CA GLY A 39 9.32 7.85 -6.15
C GLY A 39 9.07 6.43 -6.68
N MET A 40 8.23 6.29 -7.71
CA MET A 40 7.92 5.00 -8.34
C MET A 40 9.13 4.42 -9.09
N LEU A 41 9.90 5.26 -9.77
CA LEU A 41 11.14 4.82 -10.41
C LEU A 41 12.14 4.29 -9.37
N GLY A 42 12.31 5.00 -8.24
CA GLY A 42 13.13 4.55 -7.12
C GLY A 42 12.65 3.22 -6.53
N ALA A 43 11.34 3.03 -6.40
CA ALA A 43 10.76 1.76 -5.95
C ALA A 43 11.06 0.60 -6.92
N LYS A 44 10.90 0.80 -8.23
CA LYS A 44 11.23 -0.18 -9.27
C LYS A 44 12.72 -0.51 -9.27
N MET A 45 13.59 0.51 -9.16
CA MET A 45 15.04 0.32 -9.05
C MET A 45 15.41 -0.50 -7.81
N ALA A 46 14.82 -0.19 -6.65
CA ALA A 46 15.08 -0.93 -5.41
C ALA A 46 14.66 -2.40 -5.51
N LEU A 47 13.51 -2.69 -6.13
CA LEU A 47 13.05 -4.06 -6.40
C LEU A 47 14.00 -4.81 -7.35
N TRP A 48 14.45 -4.16 -8.41
CA TRP A 48 15.39 -4.74 -9.35
C TRP A 48 16.75 -5.07 -8.68
N LEU A 49 17.30 -4.14 -7.93
CA LEU A 49 18.55 -4.35 -7.17
C LEU A 49 18.38 -5.45 -6.09
N ALA A 50 17.21 -5.53 -5.50
CA ALA A 50 16.86 -6.58 -4.56
C ALA A 50 16.74 -7.97 -5.23
N GLY A 51 16.68 -8.04 -6.56
CA GLY A 51 16.45 -9.27 -7.32
C GLY A 51 15.02 -9.79 -7.14
N VAL A 52 14.05 -8.87 -7.00
CA VAL A 52 12.63 -9.21 -6.85
C VAL A 52 12.00 -9.28 -8.23
N ARG A 53 11.35 -10.40 -8.53
CA ARG A 53 10.51 -10.58 -9.72
C ARG A 53 9.06 -10.48 -9.31
N LEU A 54 8.26 -9.71 -10.07
CA LEU A 54 6.84 -9.55 -9.84
C LEU A 54 6.06 -10.43 -10.82
N GLU A 55 5.25 -11.35 -10.29
CA GLU A 55 4.25 -12.11 -11.05
C GLU A 55 2.90 -11.45 -10.84
N ILE A 56 2.28 -10.92 -11.90
CA ILE A 56 1.10 -10.08 -11.78
C ILE A 56 -0.06 -10.75 -12.50
N HIS A 57 -1.20 -10.89 -11.81
CA HIS A 57 -2.42 -11.51 -12.33
C HIS A 57 -3.63 -10.63 -12.09
N GLY A 58 -4.57 -10.59 -13.04
CA GLY A 58 -5.87 -9.94 -12.89
C GLY A 58 -5.86 -8.42 -12.96
N LEU A 59 -4.88 -7.78 -13.59
CA LEU A 59 -4.84 -6.32 -13.80
C LEU A 59 -6.05 -5.78 -14.57
N ASP A 60 -6.66 -6.60 -15.40
CA ASP A 60 -7.89 -6.33 -16.18
C ASP A 60 -9.12 -6.12 -15.31
N ARG A 61 -9.09 -6.59 -14.06
CA ARG A 61 -10.19 -6.46 -13.07
C ARG A 61 -10.24 -5.10 -12.39
N ILE A 62 -9.24 -4.24 -12.62
CA ILE A 62 -9.20 -2.90 -12.02
C ILE A 62 -10.18 -1.98 -12.74
N PRO A 63 -11.22 -1.42 -12.06
CA PRO A 63 -12.06 -0.38 -12.61
C PRO A 63 -11.23 0.84 -13.02
N ARG A 64 -11.49 1.38 -14.22
CA ARG A 64 -10.76 2.54 -14.76
C ARG A 64 -11.61 3.82 -14.81
N ASP A 65 -12.90 3.68 -14.59
CA ASP A 65 -13.92 4.73 -14.73
C ASP A 65 -14.20 5.50 -13.43
N ARG A 66 -13.69 4.99 -12.31
CA ARG A 66 -13.95 5.55 -10.97
C ARG A 66 -12.81 5.31 -10.00
N PRO A 67 -12.72 6.10 -8.92
CA PRO A 67 -11.76 5.85 -7.84
C PRO A 67 -12.08 4.54 -7.12
N VAL A 68 -11.03 3.83 -6.72
CA VAL A 68 -11.12 2.54 -6.04
C VAL A 68 -10.27 2.51 -4.78
N VAL A 69 -10.61 1.61 -3.85
CA VAL A 69 -9.77 1.29 -2.70
C VAL A 69 -9.10 -0.06 -2.92
N PHE A 70 -7.82 -0.06 -3.23
CA PHE A 70 -7.00 -1.25 -3.29
C PHE A 70 -6.72 -1.73 -1.86
N MET A 71 -7.15 -2.94 -1.52
CA MET A 71 -6.91 -3.54 -0.20
C MET A 71 -6.03 -4.77 -0.32
N ALA A 72 -4.81 -4.69 0.21
CA ALA A 72 -3.83 -5.78 0.15
C ALA A 72 -3.48 -6.31 1.54
N ASN A 73 -3.14 -7.60 1.65
CA ASN A 73 -2.46 -8.12 2.83
C ASN A 73 -1.06 -7.51 2.96
N HIS A 74 -0.49 -7.55 4.16
CA HIS A 74 0.79 -6.89 4.44
C HIS A 74 1.76 -7.81 5.19
N GLN A 75 2.74 -8.34 4.48
CA GLN A 75 3.71 -9.30 5.00
C GLN A 75 5.11 -8.70 5.16
N SER A 76 5.45 -7.68 4.36
CA SER A 76 6.82 -7.25 4.16
C SER A 76 6.95 -5.74 3.91
N ASN A 77 8.15 -5.19 4.12
CA ASN A 77 8.49 -3.86 3.60
C ASN A 77 8.59 -3.83 2.06
N CYS A 78 8.64 -5.00 1.42
CA CYS A 78 8.63 -5.13 -0.03
C CYS A 78 7.25 -4.86 -0.64
N ASP A 79 6.15 -5.00 0.14
CA ASP A 79 4.79 -4.90 -0.41
C ASP A 79 4.46 -3.50 -0.96
N PRO A 80 4.74 -2.38 -0.25
CA PRO A 80 4.43 -1.05 -0.79
C PRO A 80 5.16 -0.75 -2.11
N PRO A 81 6.48 -0.91 -2.24
CA PRO A 81 7.15 -0.67 -3.51
C PRO A 81 6.70 -1.64 -4.60
N ALA A 82 6.40 -2.91 -4.29
CA ALA A 82 5.90 -3.87 -5.26
C ALA A 82 4.52 -3.49 -5.80
N LEU A 83 3.59 -3.11 -4.94
CA LEU A 83 2.25 -2.68 -5.34
C LEU A 83 2.28 -1.33 -6.07
N LEU A 84 3.00 -0.34 -5.56
CA LEU A 84 3.11 0.97 -6.19
C LEU A 84 3.79 0.91 -7.56
N ALA A 85 4.66 -0.07 -7.80
CA ALA A 85 5.30 -0.27 -9.11
C ALA A 85 4.32 -0.70 -10.21
N VAL A 86 3.15 -1.27 -9.84
CA VAL A 86 2.16 -1.84 -10.78
C VAL A 86 0.81 -1.13 -10.75
N LEU A 87 0.49 -0.43 -9.66
CA LEU A 87 -0.77 0.32 -9.53
C LEU A 87 -0.74 1.64 -10.32
N PRO A 88 -1.91 2.13 -10.77
CA PRO A 88 -2.04 3.53 -11.19
C PRO A 88 -1.70 4.48 -10.03
N PRO A 89 -1.62 5.80 -10.26
CA PRO A 89 -1.40 6.74 -9.17
C PRO A 89 -2.44 6.59 -8.06
N VAL A 90 -1.97 6.33 -6.84
CA VAL A 90 -2.81 6.11 -5.66
C VAL A 90 -2.27 6.88 -4.46
N LEU A 91 -3.16 7.28 -3.59
CA LEU A 91 -2.80 7.75 -2.26
C LEU A 91 -2.58 6.55 -1.33
N VAL A 92 -1.73 6.73 -0.32
CA VAL A 92 -1.45 5.67 0.67
C VAL A 92 -1.70 6.21 2.08
N MET A 93 -2.32 5.38 2.92
CA MET A 93 -2.38 5.64 4.37
C MET A 93 -1.12 5.11 5.04
N VAL A 94 -0.27 6.01 5.50
CA VAL A 94 1.06 5.69 6.02
C VAL A 94 1.18 6.02 7.51
N LYS A 95 1.89 5.18 8.25
CA LYS A 95 2.16 5.39 9.68
C LYS A 95 2.91 6.71 9.90
N LYS A 96 2.52 7.49 10.91
CA LYS A 96 3.03 8.86 11.17
C LYS A 96 4.56 8.97 11.23
N GLU A 97 5.25 7.93 11.68
CA GLU A 97 6.70 7.93 11.85
C GLU A 97 7.44 8.03 10.51
N PHE A 98 6.88 7.51 9.42
CA PHE A 98 7.50 7.61 8.09
C PHE A 98 7.55 9.05 7.57
N PHE A 99 6.64 9.91 7.99
CA PHE A 99 6.66 11.33 7.63
C PHE A 99 7.81 12.11 8.27
N ARG A 100 8.50 11.52 9.25
CA ARG A 100 9.70 12.11 9.88
C ARG A 100 10.98 11.81 9.10
N VAL A 101 10.94 10.88 8.14
CA VAL A 101 12.09 10.54 7.30
C VAL A 101 12.36 11.72 6.36
N PRO A 102 13.55 12.33 6.40
CA PRO A 102 13.87 13.47 5.54
C PRO A 102 13.66 13.16 4.06
N LEU A 103 13.27 14.14 3.27
CA LEU A 103 12.93 14.07 1.85
C LEU A 103 11.73 13.17 1.54
N ILE A 104 11.76 11.88 1.95
CA ILE A 104 10.66 10.94 1.74
C ILE A 104 9.37 11.44 2.40
N GLY A 105 9.44 11.86 3.66
CA GLY A 105 8.29 12.39 4.39
C GLY A 105 7.72 13.65 3.74
N ARG A 106 8.57 14.55 3.24
CA ARG A 106 8.15 15.74 2.49
C ARG A 106 7.47 15.35 1.17
N GLY A 107 8.03 14.40 0.44
CA GLY A 107 7.43 13.86 -0.78
C GLY A 107 6.05 13.25 -0.52
N MET A 108 5.90 12.45 0.54
CA MET A 108 4.60 11.89 0.96
C MET A 108 3.57 12.99 1.23
N VAL A 109 3.96 14.09 1.92
CA VAL A 109 3.07 15.22 2.20
C VAL A 109 2.66 15.90 0.91
N GLN A 110 3.59 16.23 0.01
CA GLN A 110 3.29 16.90 -1.26
C GLN A 110 2.42 16.03 -2.18
N CYS A 111 2.65 14.70 -2.20
CA CYS A 111 1.80 13.76 -2.93
C CYS A 111 0.43 13.51 -2.29
N GLY A 112 0.12 14.13 -1.14
CA GLY A 112 -1.17 13.99 -0.47
C GLY A 112 -1.38 12.68 0.29
N PHE A 113 -0.31 11.94 0.62
CA PHE A 113 -0.41 10.72 1.42
C PHE A 113 -0.95 11.04 2.82
N ILE A 114 -1.82 10.18 3.33
CA ILE A 114 -2.51 10.43 4.60
C ILE A 114 -1.73 9.83 5.76
N ARG A 115 -1.36 10.68 6.71
CA ARG A 115 -0.74 10.28 7.96
C ARG A 115 -1.75 9.60 8.87
N VAL A 116 -1.39 8.42 9.41
CA VAL A 116 -2.22 7.69 10.37
C VAL A 116 -1.46 7.48 11.68
N ASP A 117 -2.01 7.99 12.76
CA ASP A 117 -1.61 7.60 14.11
C ASP A 117 -2.51 6.45 14.58
N ARG A 118 -1.96 5.24 14.60
CA ARG A 118 -2.71 4.03 14.98
C ARG A 118 -2.88 3.87 16.49
N SER A 119 -2.16 4.66 17.28
CA SER A 119 -2.25 4.67 18.74
C SER A 119 -3.29 5.67 19.25
N ASN A 120 -3.72 6.62 18.41
CA ASN A 120 -4.71 7.63 18.73
C ASN A 120 -5.97 7.41 17.91
N ARG A 121 -7.09 7.07 18.59
CA ARG A 121 -8.37 6.75 17.95
C ARG A 121 -8.96 7.95 17.18
N GLU A 122 -8.85 9.14 17.75
CA GLU A 122 -9.38 10.36 17.13
C GLU A 122 -8.64 10.70 15.84
N GLN A 123 -7.31 10.69 15.87
CA GLN A 123 -6.49 10.90 14.67
C GLN A 123 -6.68 9.79 13.61
N ALA A 124 -6.96 8.58 14.04
CA ALA A 124 -7.30 7.49 13.12
C ALA A 124 -8.65 7.72 12.44
N LEU A 125 -9.65 8.26 13.14
CA LEU A 125 -10.95 8.65 12.58
C LEU A 125 -10.81 9.84 11.62
N GLU A 126 -10.02 10.84 11.98
CA GLU A 126 -9.71 11.98 11.11
C GLU A 126 -9.04 11.53 9.79
N ALA A 127 -8.11 10.58 9.88
CA ALA A 127 -7.46 10.00 8.69
C ALA A 127 -8.46 9.26 7.79
N VAL A 128 -9.44 8.56 8.36
CA VAL A 128 -10.54 7.92 7.61
C VAL A 128 -11.37 8.98 6.90
N GLU A 129 -11.74 10.07 7.57
CA GLU A 129 -12.56 11.14 6.96
C GLU A 129 -11.80 11.85 5.82
N LYS A 130 -10.50 12.15 6.00
CA LYS A 130 -9.65 12.65 4.91
C LYS A 130 -9.61 11.69 3.72
N GLY A 131 -9.58 10.40 3.98
CA GLY A 131 -9.66 9.38 2.94
C GLY A 131 -10.98 9.40 2.18
N VAL A 132 -12.10 9.57 2.89
CA VAL A 132 -13.44 9.71 2.28
C VAL A 132 -13.48 10.92 1.34
N GLN A 133 -13.00 12.08 1.80
CA GLN A 133 -12.98 13.29 0.99
C GLN A 133 -12.10 13.13 -0.27
N ALA A 134 -10.93 12.50 -0.14
CA ALA A 134 -10.05 12.28 -1.26
C ALA A 134 -10.63 11.27 -2.28
N LEU A 135 -11.31 10.22 -1.84
CA LEU A 135 -12.05 9.30 -2.72
C LEU A 135 -13.15 10.04 -3.49
N LYS A 136 -13.94 10.87 -2.81
CA LYS A 136 -14.98 11.70 -3.44
C LYS A 136 -14.40 12.72 -4.43
N ALA A 137 -13.14 13.14 -4.24
CA ALA A 137 -12.39 13.99 -5.16
C ALA A 137 -11.70 13.20 -6.30
N GLY A 138 -12.05 11.92 -6.51
CA GLY A 138 -11.55 11.11 -7.61
C GLY A 138 -10.18 10.45 -7.38
N LYS A 139 -9.66 10.42 -6.14
CA LYS A 139 -8.37 9.80 -5.83
C LYS A 139 -8.54 8.37 -5.35
N SER A 140 -7.83 7.41 -5.96
CA SER A 140 -7.78 6.03 -5.49
C SER A 140 -6.81 5.85 -4.32
N PHE A 141 -7.00 4.79 -3.54
CA PHE A 141 -6.18 4.49 -2.36
C PHE A 141 -5.59 3.09 -2.39
N LEU A 142 -4.36 2.95 -1.87
CA LEU A 142 -3.80 1.68 -1.43
C LEU A 142 -3.81 1.65 0.10
N VAL A 143 -4.43 0.63 0.67
CA VAL A 143 -4.51 0.42 2.11
C VAL A 143 -4.23 -1.04 2.47
N TYR A 144 -3.74 -1.23 3.69
CA TYR A 144 -3.53 -2.55 4.27
C TYR A 144 -4.53 -2.72 5.42
N PRO A 145 -5.61 -3.52 5.24
CA PRO A 145 -6.67 -3.63 6.24
C PRO A 145 -6.22 -4.24 7.57
N GLU A 146 -5.12 -4.99 7.57
CA GLU A 146 -4.49 -5.50 8.80
C GLU A 146 -3.96 -4.39 9.72
N GLY A 147 -3.64 -3.23 9.15
CA GLY A 147 -3.12 -2.08 9.88
C GLY A 147 -1.66 -2.21 10.34
N THR A 148 -1.01 -3.34 10.15
CA THR A 148 0.41 -3.58 10.43
C THR A 148 0.90 -4.77 9.61
N ARG A 149 2.21 -4.89 9.42
CA ARG A 149 2.79 -6.06 8.77
C ARG A 149 2.60 -7.32 9.62
N SER A 150 2.30 -8.42 8.98
CA SER A 150 2.30 -9.73 9.61
C SER A 150 3.68 -10.08 10.18
N PRO A 151 3.77 -10.66 11.38
CA PRO A 151 5.04 -11.09 11.94
C PRO A 151 5.57 -12.40 11.30
N ASP A 152 4.68 -13.26 10.82
CA ASP A 152 4.97 -14.60 10.32
C ASP A 152 4.53 -14.83 8.86
N GLY A 153 4.09 -13.78 8.18
CA GLY A 153 3.61 -13.82 6.79
C GLY A 153 2.15 -14.24 6.64
N ARG A 154 1.47 -14.61 7.72
CA ARG A 154 0.07 -15.04 7.69
C ARG A 154 -0.88 -13.87 7.70
N LEU A 155 -2.03 -14.03 7.01
CA LEU A 155 -3.08 -13.02 6.98
C LEU A 155 -3.65 -12.77 8.38
N GLN A 156 -3.63 -11.52 8.82
CA GLN A 156 -4.13 -11.10 10.13
C GLN A 156 -5.60 -10.67 10.07
N ARG A 157 -6.15 -10.33 11.25
CA ARG A 157 -7.49 -9.74 11.36
C ARG A 157 -7.51 -8.34 10.76
N PHE A 158 -8.61 -8.01 10.09
CA PHE A 158 -8.80 -6.70 9.47
C PHE A 158 -9.31 -5.66 10.47
N LYS A 159 -8.84 -4.43 10.32
CA LYS A 159 -9.32 -3.24 11.02
C LYS A 159 -10.51 -2.63 10.28
N LYS A 160 -11.53 -2.21 11.01
CA LYS A 160 -12.80 -1.72 10.44
C LYS A 160 -12.67 -0.39 9.69
N GLY A 161 -11.73 0.49 10.06
CA GLY A 161 -11.67 1.88 9.61
C GLY A 161 -11.59 2.06 8.09
N VAL A 162 -10.76 1.26 7.40
CA VAL A 162 -10.61 1.38 5.94
C VAL A 162 -11.85 0.91 5.17
N PHE A 163 -12.66 0.01 5.75
CA PHE A 163 -13.94 -0.40 5.19
C PHE A 163 -15.01 0.69 5.39
N VAL A 164 -15.03 1.34 6.56
CA VAL A 164 -15.87 2.51 6.80
C VAL A 164 -15.56 3.61 5.78
N MET A 165 -14.28 3.85 5.49
CA MET A 165 -13.86 4.81 4.46
C MET A 165 -14.46 4.47 3.09
N ALA A 166 -14.32 3.22 2.64
CA ALA A 166 -14.81 2.77 1.35
C ALA A 166 -16.34 2.88 1.25
N ILE A 167 -17.07 2.44 2.27
CA ILE A 167 -18.55 2.50 2.33
C ILE A 167 -19.03 3.96 2.31
N LYS A 168 -18.48 4.84 3.16
CA LYS A 168 -18.86 6.27 3.22
C LYS A 168 -18.61 7.01 1.90
N ALA A 169 -17.62 6.56 1.13
CA ALA A 169 -17.30 7.14 -0.18
C ALA A 169 -18.02 6.44 -1.34
N SER A 170 -18.78 5.36 -1.09
CA SER A 170 -19.34 4.45 -2.11
C SER A 170 -18.27 3.99 -3.11
N ALA A 171 -17.03 3.86 -2.66
CA ALA A 171 -15.89 3.50 -3.50
C ALA A 171 -15.70 1.98 -3.53
N PRO A 172 -15.70 1.32 -4.69
CA PRO A 172 -15.49 -0.11 -4.80
C PRO A 172 -14.12 -0.50 -4.26
N ILE A 173 -14.03 -1.72 -3.73
CA ILE A 173 -12.80 -2.29 -3.18
C ILE A 173 -12.25 -3.31 -4.15
N VAL A 174 -10.98 -3.20 -4.50
CA VAL A 174 -10.24 -4.22 -5.25
C VAL A 174 -9.35 -4.98 -4.28
N PRO A 175 -9.70 -6.22 -3.90
CA PRO A 175 -8.86 -7.04 -3.05
C PRO A 175 -7.59 -7.46 -3.81
N ILE A 176 -6.44 -7.42 -3.14
CA ILE A 176 -5.15 -7.81 -3.72
C ILE A 176 -4.47 -8.80 -2.78
N SER A 177 -4.04 -9.93 -3.31
CA SER A 177 -3.16 -10.84 -2.60
C SER A 177 -1.71 -10.54 -2.96
N VAL A 178 -0.87 -10.41 -1.95
CA VAL A 178 0.59 -10.34 -2.07
C VAL A 178 1.17 -11.57 -1.40
N SER A 179 1.78 -12.46 -2.16
CA SER A 179 2.35 -13.73 -1.69
C SER A 179 3.85 -13.77 -1.93
N GLY A 180 4.60 -14.40 -1.02
CA GLY A 180 6.05 -14.59 -1.12
C GLY A 180 6.92 -13.45 -0.59
N SER A 181 6.40 -12.25 -0.42
CA SER A 181 7.18 -11.06 -0.01
C SER A 181 7.82 -11.19 1.37
N ASN A 182 7.21 -11.95 2.30
CA ASN A 182 7.78 -12.23 3.62
C ASN A 182 9.10 -13.02 3.54
N LYS A 183 9.26 -13.87 2.52
CA LYS A 183 10.52 -14.62 2.29
C LYS A 183 11.66 -13.69 1.87
N ILE A 184 11.34 -12.57 1.23
CA ILE A 184 12.28 -11.56 0.71
C ILE A 184 12.75 -10.61 1.81
N MET A 185 11.80 -9.93 2.49
CA MET A 185 12.08 -8.96 3.55
C MET A 185 11.20 -9.24 4.78
N PRO A 186 11.53 -10.24 5.61
CA PRO A 186 10.75 -10.56 6.79
C PRO A 186 10.74 -9.39 7.79
N LYS A 187 9.60 -9.22 8.47
CA LYS A 187 9.43 -8.18 9.49
C LYS A 187 10.49 -8.28 10.59
N GLY A 188 11.11 -7.15 10.92
CA GLY A 188 12.10 -7.06 12.03
C GLY A 188 13.50 -7.56 11.68
N LYS A 189 13.75 -7.98 10.45
CA LYS A 189 15.08 -8.42 10.01
C LYS A 189 15.64 -7.47 8.93
N PHE A 190 16.92 -7.11 9.05
CA PHE A 190 17.64 -6.35 8.03
C PHE A 190 18.26 -7.31 7.01
N VAL A 191 17.37 -7.95 6.25
CA VAL A 191 17.75 -8.94 5.22
C VAL A 191 16.92 -8.68 3.98
N ILE A 192 17.57 -8.70 2.80
CA ILE A 192 16.93 -8.72 1.50
C ILE A 192 17.42 -9.96 0.75
N ARG A 193 16.50 -10.81 0.35
CA ARG A 193 16.74 -12.00 -0.48
C ARG A 193 16.11 -11.79 -1.85
N PRO A 194 16.74 -12.30 -2.94
CA PRO A 194 16.05 -12.35 -4.22
C PRO A 194 14.89 -13.35 -4.15
N GLY A 195 13.90 -13.15 -5.01
CA GLY A 195 12.78 -14.07 -5.10
C GLY A 195 11.58 -13.47 -5.80
N ASP A 196 10.51 -14.24 -5.83
CA ASP A 196 9.29 -13.90 -6.53
C ASP A 196 8.25 -13.36 -5.57
N VAL A 197 7.53 -12.31 -6.01
CA VAL A 197 6.35 -11.78 -5.35
C VAL A 197 5.19 -11.91 -6.31
N ARG A 198 4.21 -12.71 -5.94
CA ARG A 198 2.98 -12.84 -6.70
C ARG A 198 1.97 -11.82 -6.20
N ILE A 199 1.45 -11.02 -7.14
CA ILE A 199 0.40 -10.02 -6.91
C ILE A 199 -0.81 -10.45 -7.73
N THR A 200 -1.92 -10.72 -7.04
CA THR A 200 -3.17 -11.11 -7.71
C THR A 200 -4.27 -10.12 -7.36
N PHE A 201 -4.83 -9.49 -8.38
CA PHE A 201 -6.03 -8.65 -8.28
C PHE A 201 -7.25 -9.54 -8.38
N HIS A 202 -8.17 -9.39 -7.43
CA HIS A 202 -9.40 -10.19 -7.36
C HIS A 202 -10.62 -9.40 -7.84
N GLU A 203 -11.76 -10.08 -7.92
CA GLU A 203 -13.04 -9.46 -8.28
C GLU A 203 -13.35 -8.29 -7.36
N THR A 204 -13.79 -7.21 -7.98
CA THR A 204 -14.13 -5.96 -7.28
C THR A 204 -15.34 -6.18 -6.38
N VAL A 205 -15.24 -5.72 -5.14
CA VAL A 205 -16.31 -5.74 -4.16
C VAL A 205 -17.00 -4.38 -4.16
N ALA A 206 -18.25 -4.33 -4.62
CA ALA A 206 -19.04 -3.12 -4.57
C ALA A 206 -19.33 -2.71 -3.12
N THR A 207 -19.36 -1.41 -2.87
CA THR A 207 -19.76 -0.82 -1.58
C THR A 207 -21.01 0.05 -1.70
N GLU A 208 -21.42 0.35 -2.92
CA GLU A 208 -22.63 1.10 -3.22
C GLU A 208 -23.88 0.35 -2.72
N GLY A 209 -24.78 1.07 -2.06
CA GLY A 209 -25.98 0.48 -1.47
C GLY A 209 -25.79 -0.24 -0.14
N PHE A 210 -24.54 -0.34 0.38
CA PHE A 210 -24.26 -0.91 1.67
C PHE A 210 -24.22 0.17 2.76
N ALA A 211 -24.86 -0.11 3.90
CA ALA A 211 -24.78 0.71 5.09
C ALA A 211 -23.54 0.34 5.94
N LEU A 212 -23.22 1.16 6.94
CA LEU A 212 -22.08 0.90 7.83
C LEU A 212 -22.26 -0.38 8.67
N GLU A 213 -23.50 -0.78 8.90
CA GLU A 213 -23.88 -2.02 9.58
C GLU A 213 -23.46 -3.25 8.78
N ASP A 214 -23.49 -3.17 7.45
CA ASP A 214 -23.15 -4.25 6.51
C ASP A 214 -21.64 -4.44 6.35
N ARG A 215 -20.82 -3.60 6.99
CA ARG A 215 -19.35 -3.64 6.82
C ARG A 215 -18.75 -5.02 7.03
N GLN A 216 -19.36 -5.85 7.88
CA GLN A 216 -18.85 -7.20 8.16
C GLN A 216 -18.96 -8.10 6.92
N ILE A 217 -20.03 -7.95 6.13
CA ILE A 217 -20.25 -8.67 4.87
C ILE A 217 -19.16 -8.28 3.87
N ILE A 218 -18.88 -6.97 3.74
CA ILE A 218 -17.85 -6.47 2.84
C ILE A 218 -16.46 -6.94 3.28
N MET A 219 -16.16 -6.88 4.59
CA MET A 219 -14.90 -7.36 5.16
C MET A 219 -14.67 -8.82 4.82
N GLU A 220 -15.69 -9.66 4.94
CA GLU A 220 -15.60 -11.10 4.66
C GLU A 220 -15.39 -11.36 3.16
N ARG A 221 -16.09 -10.65 2.28
CA ARG A 221 -15.88 -10.74 0.82
C ARG A 221 -14.45 -10.40 0.43
N VAL A 222 -13.92 -9.27 0.95
CA VAL A 222 -12.53 -8.84 0.70
C VAL A 222 -11.54 -9.85 1.26
N ARG A 223 -11.78 -10.35 2.49
CA ARG A 223 -10.93 -11.37 3.11
C ARG A 223 -10.86 -12.64 2.28
N ARG A 224 -12.00 -13.12 1.80
CA ARG A 224 -12.09 -14.32 0.93
C ARG A 224 -11.32 -14.10 -0.37
N GLY A 225 -11.48 -12.93 -1.01
CA GLY A 225 -10.72 -12.56 -2.20
C GLY A 225 -9.21 -12.63 -1.94
N ILE A 226 -8.72 -11.98 -0.86
CA ILE A 226 -7.29 -11.99 -0.53
C ILE A 226 -6.80 -13.42 -0.25
N LEU A 227 -7.55 -14.22 0.52
CA LEU A 227 -7.17 -15.61 0.83
C LEU A 227 -7.02 -16.48 -0.42
N ALA A 228 -7.84 -16.27 -1.43
CA ALA A 228 -7.83 -17.06 -2.66
C ALA A 228 -6.51 -16.99 -3.44
N GLY A 229 -5.72 -15.92 -3.29
CA GLY A 229 -4.42 -15.76 -3.95
C GLY A 229 -3.21 -16.03 -3.06
N LEU A 230 -3.41 -16.38 -1.79
CA LEU A 230 -2.34 -16.68 -0.85
C LEU A 230 -1.97 -18.17 -0.85
N GLU A 231 -0.70 -18.49 -0.63
CA GLU A 231 -0.26 -19.86 -0.36
C GLU A 231 -0.82 -20.38 0.99
N LYS A 232 -1.02 -21.69 1.13
CA LYS A 232 -1.55 -22.29 2.38
C LYS A 232 -0.76 -21.90 3.62
N GLY A 233 0.56 -21.74 3.50
CA GLY A 233 1.43 -21.30 4.61
C GLY A 233 1.19 -19.83 5.06
N GLU A 234 0.52 -19.02 4.24
CA GLU A 234 0.18 -17.61 4.49
C GLU A 234 -1.26 -17.45 5.02
N TRP A 235 -2.02 -18.52 5.09
CA TRP A 235 -3.36 -18.51 5.65
C TRP A 235 -3.32 -18.24 7.16
N PRO A 236 -4.40 -17.71 7.75
CA PRO A 236 -4.52 -17.57 9.19
C PRO A 236 -4.26 -18.91 9.90
N ARG A 237 -3.74 -18.84 11.12
CA ARG A 237 -3.75 -20.04 11.98
C ARG A 237 -5.20 -20.39 12.28
N GLU A 238 -5.54 -21.68 12.19
CA GLU A 238 -6.79 -22.19 12.75
C GLU A 238 -6.80 -21.86 14.25
N GLN A 239 -7.90 -21.26 14.71
CA GLN A 239 -8.11 -20.91 16.12
C GLN A 239 -8.77 -22.05 16.83
#